data_35ea9a2cd91ab549f50c5d3938b31d08
#
_entry.id   35ea9a2cd91ab549f50c5d3938b31d08
#
_cell.length_a   1.000
_cell.length_b   1.000
_cell.length_c   1.000
_cell.angle_alpha   90.00
_cell.angle_beta   90.00
_cell.angle_gamma   90.00
#
_symmetry.space_group_name_H-M   'P 1'
#
loop_
_entity.id
_entity.type
_entity.pdbx_description
1 polymer ?
#
loop_
_entity_poly.entity_id
_entity_poly.type
_entity_poly.pdbx_seq_one_letter_code
_entity_poly.pdbx_strand_id
1 'polypeptide(L)' 'MNIDIRKNILENFKDAKLEDIKETIKEAVKDKDEIVLPGLGVLFEILWNNSNDNQKNEILQNIYEGIKKYD' A
#
# COMPACT_ATOMS: atom_id res chain seq x y z
N MET A 1 2.06 -23.92 -11.12
CA MET A 1 2.44 -23.55 -9.73
C MET A 1 1.78 -22.24 -9.36
N ASN A 2 1.04 -22.25 -8.27
CA ASN A 2 0.40 -21.03 -7.78
C ASN A 2 1.32 -20.30 -6.81
N ILE A 3 1.67 -19.08 -7.18
CA ILE A 3 2.44 -18.22 -6.30
C ILE A 3 1.47 -17.27 -5.62
N ASP A 4 1.37 -17.37 -4.31
CA ASP A 4 0.52 -16.47 -3.55
C ASP A 4 1.33 -15.22 -3.17
N ILE A 5 1.31 -14.24 -4.05
CA ILE A 5 2.06 -13.00 -3.87
C ILE A 5 1.61 -12.27 -2.61
N ARG A 6 0.30 -12.22 -2.37
CA ARG A 6 -0.24 -11.54 -1.19
C ARG A 6 0.26 -12.18 0.10
N LYS A 7 0.21 -13.50 0.17
CA LYS A 7 0.66 -14.23 1.34
C LYS A 7 2.15 -13.98 1.61
N ASN A 8 2.97 -14.04 0.57
CA ASN A 8 4.40 -13.82 0.71
C ASN A 8 4.71 -12.41 1.22
N ILE A 9 4.02 -11.42 0.70
CA ILE A 9 4.20 -10.04 1.13
C ILE A 9 3.75 -9.87 2.57
N LEU A 10 2.60 -10.43 2.94
CA LEU A 10 2.09 -10.33 4.29
C LEU A 10 3.03 -10.99 5.30
N GLU A 11 3.61 -12.13 4.96
CA GLU A 11 4.55 -12.81 5.84
C GLU A 11 5.78 -11.95 6.13
N ASN A 12 6.21 -11.15 5.16
CA ASN A 12 7.36 -10.25 5.36
C ASN A 12 7.06 -9.16 6.38
N PHE A 13 5.79 -8.82 6.58
CA PHE A 13 5.38 -7.78 7.53
C PHE A 13 4.84 -8.32 8.85
N LYS A 14 4.83 -9.64 9.03
CA LYS A 14 4.20 -10.27 10.18
C LYS A 14 4.70 -9.74 11.52
N ASP A 15 6.00 -9.53 11.63
CA ASP A 15 6.61 -9.05 12.86
C ASP A 15 7.06 -7.59 12.77
N ALA A 16 6.63 -6.88 11.73
CA ALA A 16 7.04 -5.51 11.51
C ALA A 16 6.37 -4.55 12.50
N LYS A 17 7.13 -3.57 12.94
CA LYS A 17 6.58 -2.50 13.76
C LYS A 17 6.00 -1.42 12.83
N LEU A 18 5.18 -0.55 13.42
CA LEU A 18 4.58 0.55 12.66
C LEU A 18 5.63 1.36 11.91
N GLU A 19 6.76 1.64 12.57
CA GLU A 19 7.85 2.42 11.98
C GLU A 19 8.47 1.72 10.78
N ASP A 20 8.58 0.39 10.83
CA ASP A 20 9.11 -0.40 9.72
C ASP A 20 8.21 -0.31 8.49
N ILE A 21 6.89 -0.36 8.72
CA ILE A 21 5.91 -0.25 7.64
C ILE A 21 6.00 1.13 7.00
N LYS A 22 6.10 2.18 7.82
CA LYS A 22 6.22 3.55 7.36
C LYS A 22 7.45 3.73 6.46
N GLU A 23 8.61 3.25 6.91
CA GLU A 23 9.84 3.36 6.14
C GLU A 23 9.78 2.58 4.84
N THR A 24 9.19 1.39 4.86
CA THR A 24 9.03 0.58 3.66
C THR A 24 8.19 1.32 2.61
N ILE A 25 7.08 1.92 3.02
CA ILE A 25 6.22 2.67 2.11
C ILE A 25 6.94 3.88 1.55
N LYS A 26 7.62 4.64 2.41
CA LYS A 26 8.36 5.83 2.00
C LYS A 26 9.41 5.49 0.94
N GLU A 27 10.17 4.45 1.18
CA GLU A 27 11.21 4.02 0.23
C GLU A 27 10.62 3.51 -1.08
N ALA A 28 9.54 2.74 -1.01
CA ALA A 28 8.88 2.21 -2.20
C ALA A 28 8.34 3.33 -3.08
N VAL A 29 7.71 4.33 -2.48
CA VAL A 29 7.16 5.47 -3.22
C VAL A 29 8.27 6.31 -3.83
N LYS A 30 9.38 6.48 -3.11
CA LYS A 30 10.52 7.27 -3.59
C LYS A 30 11.24 6.60 -4.75
N ASP A 31 11.37 5.28 -4.70
CA ASP A 31 12.13 4.50 -5.67
C ASP A 31 11.54 4.55 -7.07
N LYS A 32 10.22 4.56 -7.16
CA LYS A 32 9.49 4.59 -8.45
C LYS A 32 9.81 3.42 -9.37
N ASP A 33 10.36 2.34 -8.84
CA ASP A 33 10.61 1.13 -9.59
C ASP A 33 9.33 0.29 -9.62
N GLU A 34 8.99 -0.22 -10.80
CA GLU A 34 7.77 -1.01 -10.96
C GLU A 34 7.75 -2.26 -10.07
N ILE A 35 8.91 -2.73 -9.66
CA ILE A 35 9.01 -3.93 -8.81
C ILE A 35 8.34 -3.72 -7.44
N VAL A 36 8.19 -2.47 -6.98
CA VAL A 36 7.56 -2.18 -5.70
C VAL A 36 6.04 -2.14 -5.77
N LEU A 37 5.47 -2.07 -6.98
CA LEU A 37 4.02 -1.91 -7.14
C LEU A 37 3.20 -3.05 -6.54
N PRO A 38 3.57 -4.33 -6.69
CA PRO A 38 2.79 -5.40 -6.06
C PRO A 38 2.72 -5.27 -4.55
N GLY A 39 3.84 -4.89 -3.91
CA GLY A 39 3.86 -4.69 -2.45
C GLY A 39 2.96 -3.55 -2.03
N LEU A 40 3.05 -2.42 -2.73
CA LEU A 40 2.21 -1.27 -2.44
C LEU A 40 0.73 -1.59 -2.66
N GLY A 41 0.44 -2.38 -3.70
CA GLY A 41 -0.94 -2.80 -3.99
C GLY A 41 -1.53 -3.65 -2.86
N VAL A 42 -0.75 -4.59 -2.33
CA VAL A 42 -1.20 -5.42 -1.22
C VAL A 42 -1.44 -4.56 0.03
N LEU A 43 -0.53 -3.63 0.31
CA LEU A 43 -0.70 -2.73 1.46
C LEU A 43 -1.95 -1.86 1.29
N PHE A 44 -2.22 -1.41 0.06
CA PHE A 44 -3.43 -0.65 -0.22
C PHE A 44 -4.69 -1.49 0.01
N GLU A 45 -4.68 -2.76 -0.42
CA GLU A 45 -5.81 -3.66 -0.18
C GLU A 45 -6.09 -3.82 1.31
N ILE A 46 -5.03 -3.95 2.10
CA ILE A 46 -5.17 -4.05 3.55
C ILE A 46 -5.80 -2.79 4.13
N LEU A 47 -5.31 -1.64 3.70
CA LEU A 47 -5.86 -0.35 4.12
C LEU A 47 -7.35 -0.27 3.81
N TRP A 48 -7.70 -0.56 2.57
CA TRP A 48 -9.09 -0.48 2.10
C TRP A 48 -10.01 -1.42 2.89
N ASN A 49 -9.58 -2.68 3.03
CA ASN A 49 -10.39 -3.69 3.71
C ASN A 49 -10.54 -3.42 5.21
N ASN A 50 -9.59 -2.72 5.81
CA ASN A 50 -9.61 -2.39 7.24
C ASN A 50 -10.19 -1.00 7.52
N SER A 51 -10.70 -0.33 6.51
CA SER A 51 -11.25 1.04 6.65
C SER A 51 -12.76 1.00 6.68
N ASN A 52 -13.36 1.89 7.48
CA ASN A 52 -14.81 2.09 7.48
C ASN A 52 -15.20 3.02 6.32
N ASP A 53 -16.50 3.27 6.16
CA ASP A 53 -16.99 4.07 5.03
C ASP A 53 -16.43 5.51 5.03
N ASN A 54 -16.32 6.13 6.19
CA ASN A 54 -15.76 7.48 6.28
C ASN A 54 -14.30 7.51 5.87
N GLN A 55 -13.53 6.52 6.34
CA GLN A 55 -12.12 6.40 6.00
C GLN A 55 -11.93 6.12 4.50
N LYS A 56 -12.79 5.28 3.93
CA LYS A 56 -12.74 5.01 2.48
C LYS A 56 -13.00 6.25 1.67
N ASN A 57 -13.94 7.08 2.11
CA ASN A 57 -14.22 8.35 1.43
C ASN A 57 -13.01 9.27 1.45
N GLU A 58 -12.30 9.33 2.57
CA GLU A 58 -11.08 10.11 2.67
C GLU A 58 -9.98 9.58 1.76
N ILE A 59 -9.84 8.25 1.70
CA ILE A 59 -8.87 7.61 0.80
C ILE A 59 -9.19 7.98 -0.65
N LEU A 60 -10.45 7.86 -1.04
CA LEU A 60 -10.89 8.19 -2.40
C LEU A 60 -10.62 9.65 -2.72
N GLN A 61 -10.92 10.55 -1.78
CA GLN A 61 -10.69 11.97 -1.99
C GLN A 61 -9.22 12.27 -2.18
N ASN A 62 -8.36 11.66 -1.37
CA ASN A 62 -6.92 11.85 -1.49
C ASN A 62 -6.39 11.33 -2.81
N ILE A 63 -6.87 10.17 -3.26
CA ILE A 63 -6.47 9.61 -4.55
C ILE A 63 -6.92 10.54 -5.69
N TYR A 64 -8.17 10.98 -5.62
CA TYR A 64 -8.73 11.86 -6.64
C TYR A 64 -7.92 13.15 -6.77
N GLU A 65 -7.64 13.80 -5.65
CA GLU A 65 -6.86 15.03 -5.64
C GLU A 65 -5.43 14.81 -6.13
N GLY A 66 -4.83 13.68 -5.77
CA GLY A 66 -3.49 13.33 -6.21
C GLY A 66 -3.43 13.13 -7.72
N ILE A 67 -4.44 12.46 -8.29
CA ILE A 67 -4.52 12.26 -9.73
C ILE A 67 -4.63 13.62 -10.45
N LYS A 68 -5.42 14.53 -9.90
CA LYS A 68 -5.59 15.85 -10.50
C LYS A 68 -4.30 16.68 -10.53
N LYS A 69 -3.41 16.44 -9.57
CA LYS A 69 -2.12 17.13 -9.50
C LYS A 69 -1.04 16.44 -10.31
N TYR A 70 -1.30 15.24 -10.79
CA TYR A 70 -0.31 14.47 -11.53
C TYR A 70 -0.11 15.05 -12.92
N ASP A 71 1.15 15.22 -13.26
CA ASP A 71 1.57 15.81 -14.53
C ASP A 71 2.14 14.76 -15.46
#